data_27e391f1e9484417f5538d2a359a7147
#
_entry.id   27e391f1e9484417f5538d2a359a7147
#
_cell.length_a   1.000
_cell.length_b   1.000
_cell.length_c   1.000
_cell.angle_alpha   90.00
_cell.angle_beta   90.00
_cell.angle_gamma   90.00
#
_symmetry.space_group_name_H-M   'P 1'
#
loop_
_entity.id
_entity.type
_entity.pdbx_description
1 polymer ?
#
loop_
_entity_poly.entity_id
_entity_poly.type
_entity_poly.pdbx_seq_one_letter_code
_entity_poly.pdbx_strand_id
1 'polypeptide(L)'
;RFYTSSYEDLIIKNEIAEFRFAGNYTAYLPYSTNKEKPMAMAFQNTYEVKPLSEAPQELAFLPVTVDCKQAKVTLLESDLEAYPGMFVQPDGKQALKGVFAPYPKKTDFYPWRKQEYVTEAENYIARVKGNRTYPWRILAITEKDAEMPVNNLVYALASPNRIGDYSWVKPGKVGWDWWNDWNLKGVPFKAGINMDTYKYYIDFASRNGLEYVVLDEGWYDPKSGDMLIVIPELDLPELIRYGKSKGVELVLWTVFNVLDSQLDEACRK
;
A
#
# COMPACT_ATOMS: atom_id res chain seq x y z
N ARG A 1 17.78 -11.92 -6.97
CA ARG A 1 17.82 -10.46 -7.16
C ARG A 1 19.06 -10.04 -7.94
N PHE A 2 19.00 -8.90 -8.62
CA PHE A 2 20.14 -8.32 -9.32
C PHE A 2 20.95 -7.42 -8.39
N TYR A 3 22.19 -7.15 -8.79
CA TYR A 3 23.03 -6.12 -8.19
C TYR A 3 23.88 -5.44 -9.27
N THR A 4 24.25 -4.20 -9.03
CA THR A 4 25.23 -3.47 -9.85
C THR A 4 26.39 -3.02 -8.99
N SER A 5 27.56 -2.86 -9.63
CA SER A 5 28.80 -2.39 -9.01
C SER A 5 29.39 -1.34 -9.94
N SER A 6 28.94 -0.09 -9.79
CA SER A 6 29.43 1.07 -10.54
C SER A 6 29.71 2.22 -9.58
N TYR A 7 30.70 3.03 -9.89
CA TYR A 7 31.00 4.25 -9.14
C TYR A 7 30.04 5.41 -9.48
N GLU A 8 29.41 5.34 -10.66
CA GLU A 8 28.51 6.38 -11.16
C GLU A 8 27.04 5.99 -10.91
N ASP A 9 26.19 6.98 -10.76
CA ASP A 9 24.74 6.79 -10.73
C ASP A 9 24.25 6.23 -12.07
N LEU A 10 23.26 5.36 -12.02
CA LEU A 10 22.72 4.67 -13.18
C LEU A 10 21.30 5.10 -13.50
N ILE A 11 21.00 5.19 -14.80
CA ILE A 11 19.64 5.29 -15.31
C ILE A 11 19.22 3.92 -15.81
N ILE A 12 18.21 3.34 -15.17
CA ILE A 12 17.65 2.05 -15.56
C ILE A 12 16.50 2.29 -16.51
N LYS A 13 16.72 1.95 -17.78
CA LYS A 13 15.70 2.16 -18.81
C LYS A 13 14.51 1.23 -18.65
N ASN A 14 14.77 -0.03 -18.34
CA ASN A 14 13.73 -1.04 -18.11
C ASN A 14 14.31 -2.25 -17.37
N GLU A 15 13.43 -3.10 -16.84
CA GLU A 15 13.74 -4.43 -16.33
C GLU A 15 12.96 -5.47 -17.14
N ILE A 16 13.64 -6.50 -17.63
CA ILE A 16 13.01 -7.62 -18.31
C ILE A 16 12.80 -8.72 -17.27
N ALA A 17 11.57 -8.84 -16.79
CA ALA A 17 11.14 -9.91 -15.90
C ALA A 17 10.07 -10.74 -16.62
N GLU A 18 10.35 -12.01 -16.89
CA GLU A 18 9.41 -12.92 -17.54
C GLU A 18 9.32 -14.23 -16.75
N PHE A 19 8.10 -14.63 -16.44
CA PHE A 19 7.78 -15.84 -15.70
C PHE A 19 6.99 -16.78 -16.60
N ARG A 20 7.67 -17.74 -17.18
CA ARG A 20 7.10 -18.70 -18.14
C ARG A 20 6.79 -20.02 -17.44
N PHE A 21 5.57 -20.50 -17.64
CA PHE A 21 5.08 -21.75 -17.09
C PHE A 21 5.10 -22.84 -18.15
N ALA A 22 5.28 -24.10 -17.70
CA ALA A 22 5.38 -25.27 -18.60
C ALA A 22 4.03 -25.66 -19.22
N GLY A 23 2.91 -25.16 -18.72
CA GLY A 23 1.57 -25.47 -19.19
C GLY A 23 0.62 -24.26 -19.13
N ASN A 24 -0.55 -24.43 -19.73
CA ASN A 24 -1.63 -23.46 -19.65
C ASN A 24 -2.38 -23.64 -18.32
N TYR A 25 -1.83 -23.03 -17.27
CA TYR A 25 -2.34 -23.11 -15.91
C TYR A 25 -3.32 -21.99 -15.60
N THR A 26 -4.15 -22.20 -14.59
CA THR A 26 -5.08 -21.18 -14.08
C THR A 26 -4.33 -20.14 -13.26
N ALA A 27 -4.54 -18.87 -13.57
CA ALA A 27 -3.98 -17.74 -12.84
C ALA A 27 -5.07 -16.94 -12.15
N TYR A 28 -4.73 -16.42 -10.97
CA TYR A 28 -5.54 -15.50 -10.17
C TYR A 28 -4.95 -14.10 -10.35
N LEU A 29 -5.66 -13.24 -11.06
CA LEU A 29 -5.13 -11.99 -11.60
C LEU A 29 -5.90 -10.78 -11.05
N PRO A 30 -5.26 -9.93 -10.24
CA PRO A 30 -5.85 -8.69 -9.73
C PRO A 30 -5.67 -7.55 -10.74
N TYR A 31 -6.52 -7.48 -11.75
CA TYR A 31 -6.44 -6.47 -12.80
C TYR A 31 -6.75 -5.07 -12.31
N SER A 32 -6.06 -4.07 -12.89
CA SER A 32 -6.43 -2.67 -12.72
C SER A 32 -7.79 -2.39 -13.33
N THR A 33 -8.65 -1.69 -12.59
CA THR A 33 -9.98 -1.27 -13.07
C THR A 33 -9.94 -0.07 -14.00
N ASN A 34 -8.87 0.74 -13.90
CA ASN A 34 -8.67 1.90 -14.77
C ASN A 34 -7.85 1.50 -16.00
N LYS A 35 -8.50 1.36 -17.15
CA LYS A 35 -7.84 0.96 -18.40
C LYS A 35 -7.00 2.07 -19.05
N GLU A 36 -7.33 3.34 -18.78
CA GLU A 36 -6.61 4.49 -19.35
C GLU A 36 -5.33 4.80 -18.58
N LYS A 37 -5.40 4.71 -17.24
CA LYS A 37 -4.27 4.98 -16.33
C LYS A 37 -4.11 3.83 -15.33
N PRO A 38 -3.76 2.62 -15.79
CA PRO A 38 -3.81 1.43 -14.95
C PRO A 38 -2.85 1.45 -13.77
N MET A 39 -1.74 2.18 -13.86
CA MET A 39 -0.75 2.32 -12.79
C MET A 39 -1.10 3.41 -11.78
N ALA A 40 -2.13 4.23 -12.05
CA ALA A 40 -2.56 5.33 -11.17
C ALA A 40 -3.70 4.92 -10.22
N MET A 41 -3.96 3.63 -10.06
CA MET A 41 -5.04 3.09 -9.22
C MET A 41 -4.49 2.14 -8.16
N ALA A 42 -5.15 2.13 -7.01
CA ALA A 42 -5.02 1.04 -6.05
C ALA A 42 -5.88 -0.15 -6.49
N PHE A 43 -5.45 -1.37 -6.12
CA PHE A 43 -6.27 -2.55 -6.33
C PHE A 43 -7.32 -2.65 -5.22
N GLN A 44 -8.59 -2.55 -5.60
CA GLN A 44 -9.74 -2.70 -4.70
C GLN A 44 -10.88 -3.43 -5.46
N ASN A 45 -10.58 -4.63 -5.95
CA ASN A 45 -11.50 -5.41 -6.76
C ASN A 45 -11.33 -6.91 -6.47
N THR A 46 -12.17 -7.74 -7.09
CA THR A 46 -12.03 -9.20 -7.07
C THR A 46 -10.95 -9.66 -8.04
N TYR A 47 -10.31 -10.79 -7.72
CA TYR A 47 -9.40 -11.46 -8.64
C TYR A 47 -10.19 -12.10 -9.79
N GLU A 48 -9.68 -11.94 -11.02
CA GLU A 48 -10.15 -12.75 -12.15
C GLU A 48 -9.39 -14.07 -12.19
N VAL A 49 -10.13 -15.15 -12.43
CA VAL A 49 -9.58 -16.51 -12.48
C VAL A 49 -9.68 -17.01 -13.93
N LYS A 50 -8.53 -17.14 -14.60
CA LYS A 50 -8.46 -17.50 -16.02
C LYS A 50 -7.28 -18.41 -16.31
N PRO A 51 -7.39 -19.31 -17.31
CA PRO A 51 -6.20 -19.93 -17.90
C PRO A 51 -5.27 -18.87 -18.49
N LEU A 52 -3.96 -19.04 -18.36
CA LEU A 52 -2.97 -18.04 -18.82
C LEU A 52 -3.14 -17.64 -20.30
N SER A 53 -3.50 -18.60 -21.18
CA SER A 53 -3.73 -18.32 -22.60
C SER A 53 -5.00 -17.53 -22.91
N GLU A 54 -5.96 -17.50 -21.98
CA GLU A 54 -7.24 -16.80 -22.09
C GLU A 54 -7.26 -15.51 -21.28
N ALA A 55 -6.22 -15.29 -20.49
CA ALA A 55 -6.09 -14.13 -19.61
C ALA A 55 -5.93 -12.85 -20.44
N PRO A 56 -6.73 -11.80 -20.20
CA PRO A 56 -6.55 -10.50 -20.84
C PRO A 56 -5.11 -9.99 -20.69
N GLN A 57 -4.56 -9.46 -21.78
CA GLN A 57 -3.22 -8.88 -21.77
C GLN A 57 -3.27 -7.46 -21.19
N GLU A 58 -3.72 -7.38 -19.94
CA GLU A 58 -3.92 -6.15 -19.18
C GLU A 58 -3.02 -6.14 -17.94
N LEU A 59 -2.84 -4.97 -17.36
CA LEU A 59 -2.01 -4.80 -16.17
C LEU A 59 -2.69 -5.38 -14.93
N ALA A 60 -2.00 -6.30 -14.25
CA ALA A 60 -2.37 -6.87 -12.97
C ALA A 60 -1.35 -6.50 -11.88
N PHE A 61 -1.86 -6.31 -10.66
CA PHE A 61 -1.02 -6.04 -9.49
C PHE A 61 -0.34 -7.33 -8.98
N LEU A 62 0.56 -7.22 -8.02
CA LEU A 62 0.98 -8.33 -7.19
C LEU A 62 0.17 -8.35 -5.87
N PRO A 63 -0.02 -9.53 -5.25
CA PRO A 63 0.45 -10.86 -5.68
C PRO A 63 -0.39 -11.47 -6.80
N VAL A 64 0.25 -12.25 -7.67
CA VAL A 64 -0.42 -13.11 -8.65
C VAL A 64 -0.09 -14.55 -8.33
N THR A 65 -1.11 -15.41 -8.28
CA THR A 65 -0.93 -16.86 -8.05
C THR A 65 -1.30 -17.64 -9.30
N VAL A 66 -0.45 -18.59 -9.66
CA VAL A 66 -0.69 -19.56 -10.75
C VAL A 66 -0.80 -20.96 -10.16
N ASP A 67 -1.93 -21.60 -10.39
CA ASP A 67 -2.17 -22.98 -9.96
C ASP A 67 -1.60 -23.97 -10.97
N CYS A 68 -0.43 -24.50 -10.67
CA CYS A 68 0.29 -25.49 -11.50
C CYS A 68 -0.15 -26.93 -11.22
N LYS A 69 -1.32 -27.16 -10.63
CA LYS A 69 -1.93 -28.45 -10.26
C LYS A 69 -1.24 -29.16 -9.08
N GLN A 70 0.05 -29.39 -9.13
CA GLN A 70 0.82 -30.04 -8.06
C GLN A 70 1.28 -29.04 -7.00
N ALA A 71 1.45 -27.79 -7.38
CA ALA A 71 1.82 -26.70 -6.49
C ALA A 71 1.26 -25.37 -7.03
N LYS A 72 1.11 -24.41 -6.14
CA LYS A 72 0.81 -23.02 -6.51
C LYS A 72 2.09 -22.19 -6.48
N VAL A 73 2.22 -21.32 -7.47
CA VAL A 73 3.34 -20.37 -7.60
C VAL A 73 2.79 -18.98 -7.43
N THR A 74 3.16 -18.31 -6.37
CA THR A 74 2.75 -16.91 -6.12
C THR A 74 3.92 -15.97 -6.39
N LEU A 75 3.70 -15.02 -7.29
CA LEU A 75 4.64 -13.94 -7.60
C LEU A 75 4.52 -12.85 -6.56
N LEU A 76 5.66 -12.48 -5.98
CA LEU A 76 5.80 -11.47 -4.93
C LEU A 76 7.07 -10.65 -5.18
N GLU A 77 7.24 -9.60 -4.41
CA GLU A 77 8.48 -8.81 -4.39
C GLU A 77 8.83 -8.34 -2.98
N SER A 78 10.09 -8.01 -2.78
CA SER A 78 10.60 -7.48 -1.51
C SER A 78 11.77 -6.53 -1.75
N ASP A 79 12.11 -5.69 -0.77
CA ASP A 79 13.19 -4.71 -0.83
C ASP A 79 12.99 -3.64 -1.93
N LEU A 80 11.79 -3.07 -2.00
CA LEU A 80 11.44 -1.97 -2.91
C LEU A 80 12.01 -0.64 -2.42
N GLU A 81 13.31 -0.44 -2.57
CA GLU A 81 13.96 0.80 -2.19
C GLU A 81 14.38 1.61 -3.43
N ALA A 82 13.82 2.83 -3.57
CA ALA A 82 14.11 3.74 -4.69
C ALA A 82 14.06 3.03 -6.06
N TYR A 83 13.05 2.20 -6.26
CA TYR A 83 12.82 1.43 -7.48
C TYR A 83 11.32 1.16 -7.64
N PRO A 84 10.77 1.13 -8.86
CA PRO A 84 9.34 0.89 -9.06
C PRO A 84 8.93 -0.53 -8.68
N GLY A 85 7.74 -0.67 -8.08
CA GLY A 85 7.08 -1.96 -7.89
C GLY A 85 6.76 -2.62 -9.22
N MET A 86 6.75 -3.95 -9.23
CA MET A 86 6.43 -4.74 -10.40
C MET A 86 4.91 -4.95 -10.51
N PHE A 87 4.35 -4.58 -11.64
CA PHE A 87 3.09 -5.13 -12.14
C PHE A 87 3.38 -6.29 -13.07
N VAL A 88 2.37 -7.06 -13.41
CA VAL A 88 2.50 -8.11 -14.42
C VAL A 88 1.43 -7.99 -15.48
N GLN A 89 1.75 -8.49 -16.67
CA GLN A 89 0.84 -8.58 -17.79
C GLN A 89 0.94 -9.97 -18.42
N PRO A 90 -0.17 -10.71 -18.57
CA PRO A 90 -0.17 -11.96 -19.32
C PRO A 90 0.27 -11.74 -20.78
N ASP A 91 1.02 -12.69 -21.34
CA ASP A 91 1.47 -12.61 -22.73
C ASP A 91 0.46 -13.21 -23.73
N GLY A 92 -0.71 -13.65 -23.27
CA GLY A 92 -1.72 -14.34 -24.07
C GLY A 92 -1.36 -15.79 -24.42
N LYS A 93 -0.33 -16.34 -23.75
CA LYS A 93 0.12 -17.73 -23.90
C LYS A 93 0.32 -18.38 -22.55
N GLN A 94 1.54 -18.49 -22.07
CA GLN A 94 1.90 -19.20 -20.84
C GLN A 94 2.90 -18.43 -19.99
N ALA A 95 3.01 -17.10 -20.20
CA ALA A 95 3.93 -16.27 -19.41
C ALA A 95 3.25 -15.03 -18.84
N LEU A 96 3.80 -14.57 -17.73
CA LEU A 96 3.55 -13.28 -17.12
C LEU A 96 4.80 -12.42 -17.33
N LYS A 97 4.63 -11.21 -17.85
CA LYS A 97 5.70 -10.25 -18.07
C LYS A 97 5.63 -9.12 -17.06
N GLY A 98 6.76 -8.81 -16.44
CA GLY A 98 6.89 -7.65 -15.56
C GLY A 98 6.69 -6.34 -16.31
N VAL A 99 5.93 -5.43 -15.73
CA VAL A 99 5.67 -4.08 -16.23
C VAL A 99 5.96 -3.10 -15.10
N PHE A 100 6.64 -2.00 -15.43
CA PHE A 100 7.12 -1.04 -14.43
C PHE A 100 6.67 0.36 -14.78
N ALA A 101 6.26 1.12 -13.75
CA ALA A 101 5.93 2.52 -13.93
C ALA A 101 7.17 3.31 -14.35
N PRO A 102 7.07 4.19 -15.35
CA PRO A 102 8.16 5.07 -15.74
C PRO A 102 8.44 6.09 -14.62
N TYR A 103 9.68 6.58 -14.58
CA TYR A 103 10.11 7.56 -13.59
C TYR A 103 9.33 8.88 -13.78
N PRO A 104 8.83 9.50 -12.70
CA PRO A 104 8.14 10.78 -12.78
C PRO A 104 9.05 11.90 -13.31
N LYS A 105 8.55 12.68 -14.29
CA LYS A 105 9.22 13.87 -14.82
C LYS A 105 8.56 15.14 -14.33
N LYS A 106 7.22 15.17 -14.34
CA LYS A 106 6.42 16.26 -13.76
C LYS A 106 5.27 15.69 -12.97
N THR A 107 4.94 16.37 -11.90
CA THR A 107 3.80 16.07 -11.03
C THR A 107 2.90 17.28 -10.91
N ASP A 108 1.66 17.06 -10.51
CA ASP A 108 0.68 18.07 -10.12
C ASP A 108 -0.16 17.53 -8.96
N PHE A 109 -0.95 18.38 -8.33
CA PHE A 109 -1.81 17.99 -7.21
C PHE A 109 -3.24 17.75 -7.67
N TYR A 110 -3.93 16.80 -7.00
CA TYR A 110 -5.37 16.68 -7.14
C TYR A 110 -6.08 17.95 -6.61
N PRO A 111 -7.19 18.39 -7.24
CA PRO A 111 -7.87 19.63 -6.84
C PRO A 111 -8.55 19.56 -5.47
N TRP A 112 -8.77 18.34 -4.93
CA TRP A 112 -9.49 18.13 -3.66
C TRP A 112 -8.57 17.85 -2.48
N ARG A 113 -7.30 17.50 -2.71
CA ARG A 113 -6.31 17.30 -1.66
C ARG A 113 -4.87 17.42 -2.17
N LYS A 114 -3.94 17.68 -1.28
CA LYS A 114 -2.50 17.82 -1.60
C LYS A 114 -1.82 16.45 -1.82
N GLN A 115 -2.41 15.60 -2.66
CA GLN A 115 -1.80 14.37 -3.14
C GLN A 115 -1.29 14.58 -4.56
N GLU A 116 -0.02 14.27 -4.80
CA GLU A 116 0.60 14.36 -6.11
C GLU A 116 0.17 13.23 -7.05
N TYR A 117 0.11 13.55 -8.33
CA TYR A 117 0.00 12.58 -9.42
C TYR A 117 0.94 12.96 -10.56
N VAL A 118 1.38 11.95 -11.32
CA VAL A 118 2.32 12.14 -12.43
C VAL A 118 1.58 12.67 -13.66
N THR A 119 2.04 13.81 -14.21
CA THR A 119 1.51 14.42 -15.44
C THR A 119 2.40 14.16 -16.66
N GLU A 120 3.70 13.99 -16.45
CA GLU A 120 4.68 13.67 -17.49
C GLU A 120 5.70 12.67 -16.92
N ALA A 121 6.00 11.63 -17.68
CA ALA A 121 6.95 10.59 -17.29
C ALA A 121 8.20 10.61 -18.16
N GLU A 122 9.31 10.12 -17.63
CA GLU A 122 10.57 9.89 -18.34
C GLU A 122 10.51 8.60 -19.17
N ASN A 123 11.50 8.41 -20.03
CA ASN A 123 11.65 7.20 -20.85
C ASN A 123 12.49 6.11 -20.16
N TYR A 124 12.58 6.14 -18.84
CA TYR A 124 13.28 5.18 -17.99
C TYR A 124 12.50 4.95 -16.71
N ILE A 125 12.80 3.87 -15.98
CA ILE A 125 12.03 3.44 -14.81
C ILE A 125 12.65 3.86 -13.48
N ALA A 126 13.99 4.06 -13.43
CA ALA A 126 14.65 4.45 -12.18
C ALA A 126 15.95 5.22 -12.43
N ARG A 127 16.27 6.12 -11.49
CA ARG A 127 17.61 6.72 -11.31
C ARG A 127 18.13 6.24 -9.97
N VAL A 128 19.25 5.55 -9.97
CA VAL A 128 19.74 4.81 -8.80
C VAL A 128 21.25 4.99 -8.60
N LYS A 129 21.71 4.78 -7.36
CA LYS A 129 23.16 4.62 -7.09
C LYS A 129 23.68 3.41 -7.83
N GLY A 130 24.90 3.55 -8.40
CA GLY A 130 25.48 2.49 -9.22
C GLY A 130 25.91 1.26 -8.45
N ASN A 131 26.28 1.41 -7.18
CA ASN A 131 26.60 0.28 -6.30
C ASN A 131 25.39 -0.02 -5.40
N ARG A 132 24.57 -0.97 -5.81
CA ARG A 132 23.37 -1.36 -5.07
C ARG A 132 22.84 -2.74 -5.46
N THR A 133 21.95 -3.25 -4.64
CA THR A 133 21.05 -4.37 -4.97
C THR A 133 19.69 -3.85 -5.40
N TYR A 134 18.98 -4.63 -6.22
CA TYR A 134 17.64 -4.34 -6.72
C TYR A 134 16.59 -5.16 -5.95
N PRO A 135 15.29 -4.91 -6.11
CA PRO A 135 14.26 -5.69 -5.46
C PRO A 135 14.36 -7.19 -5.74
N TRP A 136 13.90 -7.98 -4.80
CA TRP A 136 13.69 -9.41 -5.01
C TRP A 136 12.44 -9.64 -5.87
N ARG A 137 12.55 -10.47 -6.89
CA ARG A 137 11.42 -11.06 -7.60
C ARG A 137 11.26 -12.47 -7.05
N ILE A 138 10.16 -12.69 -6.33
CA ILE A 138 9.97 -13.89 -5.51
C ILE A 138 8.95 -14.79 -6.16
N LEU A 139 9.26 -16.09 -6.22
CA LEU A 139 8.33 -17.15 -6.54
C LEU A 139 8.12 -17.98 -5.27
N ALA A 140 7.03 -17.73 -4.56
CA ALA A 140 6.65 -18.57 -3.42
C ALA A 140 5.91 -19.78 -3.96
N ILE A 141 6.49 -20.97 -3.70
CA ILE A 141 5.95 -22.26 -4.14
C ILE A 141 5.32 -22.94 -2.93
N THR A 142 4.05 -23.30 -3.02
CA THR A 142 3.29 -23.97 -1.97
C THR A 142 2.54 -25.17 -2.54
N GLU A 143 2.56 -26.30 -1.84
CA GLU A 143 1.79 -27.47 -2.23
C GLU A 143 0.34 -27.42 -1.74
N LYS A 144 0.11 -26.74 -0.60
CA LYS A 144 -1.19 -26.60 0.03
C LYS A 144 -1.62 -25.14 0.09
N ASP A 145 -2.90 -24.86 -0.12
CA ASP A 145 -3.46 -23.50 -0.05
C ASP A 145 -3.25 -22.83 1.31
N ALA A 146 -3.32 -23.62 2.39
CA ALA A 146 -3.11 -23.12 3.75
C ALA A 146 -1.68 -22.63 4.03
N GLU A 147 -0.72 -22.94 3.18
CA GLU A 147 0.68 -22.50 3.30
C GLU A 147 0.87 -21.07 2.73
N MET A 148 0.01 -20.62 1.82
CA MET A 148 0.13 -19.29 1.20
C MET A 148 0.01 -18.14 2.22
N PRO A 149 -1.02 -18.08 3.08
CA PRO A 149 -1.19 -16.97 4.00
C PRO A 149 -0.16 -16.92 5.12
N VAL A 150 0.55 -18.01 5.38
CA VAL A 150 1.61 -18.07 6.39
C VAL A 150 3.02 -18.01 5.78
N ASN A 151 3.13 -17.80 4.48
CA ASN A 151 4.41 -17.63 3.79
C ASN A 151 5.07 -16.31 4.17
N ASN A 152 6.31 -16.36 4.64
CA ASN A 152 7.06 -15.21 5.13
C ASN A 152 8.28 -14.84 4.26
N LEU A 153 8.38 -15.34 3.03
CA LEU A 153 9.52 -15.08 2.14
C LEU A 153 9.77 -13.60 1.90
N VAL A 154 8.71 -12.78 1.81
CA VAL A 154 8.85 -11.33 1.65
C VAL A 154 9.67 -10.73 2.79
N TYR A 155 9.39 -11.12 4.02
CA TYR A 155 10.10 -10.65 5.21
C TYR A 155 11.50 -11.29 5.35
N ALA A 156 11.61 -12.59 5.06
CA ALA A 156 12.87 -13.31 5.16
C ALA A 156 13.93 -12.82 4.16
N LEU A 157 13.51 -12.28 3.02
CA LEU A 157 14.37 -11.75 1.97
C LEU A 157 14.56 -10.22 2.06
N ALA A 158 13.80 -9.54 2.90
CA ALA A 158 13.93 -8.10 3.12
C ALA A 158 15.28 -7.74 3.77
N SER A 159 15.70 -6.51 3.55
CA SER A 159 16.85 -5.95 4.25
C SER A 159 16.63 -5.94 5.76
N PRO A 160 17.68 -6.10 6.57
CA PRO A 160 17.56 -6.06 8.03
C PRO A 160 16.90 -4.78 8.53
N ASN A 161 16.19 -4.89 9.64
CA ASN A 161 15.61 -3.73 10.32
C ASN A 161 16.69 -2.68 10.64
N ARG A 162 16.43 -1.42 10.27
CA ARG A 162 17.33 -0.27 10.47
C ARG A 162 16.86 0.69 11.56
N ILE A 163 15.66 0.47 12.13
CA ILE A 163 15.10 1.34 13.18
C ILE A 163 15.77 1.08 14.53
N GLY A 164 16.33 -0.13 14.73
CA GLY A 164 16.91 -0.54 16.01
C GLY A 164 15.83 -1.03 16.98
N ASP A 165 15.50 -0.23 18.00
CA ASP A 165 14.43 -0.58 18.92
C ASP A 165 13.05 -0.26 18.33
N TYR A 166 12.23 -1.27 18.19
CA TYR A 166 10.85 -1.20 17.75
C TYR A 166 9.86 -1.82 18.76
N SER A 167 10.29 -1.97 20.01
CA SER A 167 9.46 -2.55 21.09
C SER A 167 8.20 -1.73 21.39
N TRP A 168 8.19 -0.46 20.99
CA TRP A 168 7.04 0.43 21.09
C TRP A 168 5.92 0.11 20.08
N VAL A 169 6.23 -0.57 18.97
CA VAL A 169 5.24 -0.99 17.98
C VAL A 169 4.46 -2.18 18.53
N LYS A 170 3.17 -1.98 18.75
CA LYS A 170 2.27 -3.03 19.24
C LYS A 170 1.20 -3.33 18.20
N PRO A 171 1.12 -4.57 17.68
CA PRO A 171 0.03 -4.96 16.81
C PRO A 171 -1.29 -4.95 17.57
N GLY A 172 -2.38 -4.64 16.90
CA GLY A 172 -3.70 -4.62 17.50
C GLY A 172 -4.82 -4.51 16.47
N LYS A 173 -6.04 -4.63 16.96
CA LYS A 173 -7.26 -4.45 16.16
C LYS A 173 -7.61 -2.97 16.10
N VAL A 174 -8.17 -2.55 14.98
CA VAL A 174 -8.47 -1.15 14.67
C VAL A 174 -9.97 -0.96 14.45
N GLY A 175 -10.55 0.05 15.10
CA GLY A 175 -11.80 0.66 14.67
C GLY A 175 -11.48 1.75 13.64
N TRP A 176 -12.01 1.60 12.43
CA TRP A 176 -11.74 2.54 11.34
C TRP A 176 -13.02 3.20 10.86
N ASP A 177 -13.09 4.53 10.99
CA ASP A 177 -14.27 5.33 10.74
C ASP A 177 -14.72 5.36 9.26
N TRP A 178 -13.77 5.26 8.34
CA TRP A 178 -14.02 5.31 6.91
C TRP A 178 -14.85 4.12 6.39
N TRP A 179 -14.76 2.92 7.04
CA TRP A 179 -15.52 1.74 6.62
C TRP A 179 -17.03 1.94 6.60
N ASN A 180 -17.58 2.81 7.41
CA ASN A 180 -18.99 3.12 7.47
C ASN A 180 -19.28 4.62 7.25
N ASP A 181 -18.35 5.33 6.59
CA ASP A 181 -18.49 6.74 6.19
C ASP A 181 -18.88 7.62 7.39
N TRP A 182 -18.18 7.47 8.50
CA TRP A 182 -18.44 8.14 9.80
C TRP A 182 -19.88 8.04 10.30
N ASN A 183 -20.71 7.15 9.73
CA ASN A 183 -22.12 7.01 10.08
C ASN A 183 -22.29 6.22 11.37
N LEU A 184 -23.18 6.73 12.23
CA LEU A 184 -23.68 6.05 13.41
C LEU A 184 -25.20 6.07 13.43
N LYS A 185 -25.83 4.99 13.95
CA LYS A 185 -27.27 4.89 14.14
C LYS A 185 -27.60 4.79 15.63
N GLY A 186 -28.77 5.34 16.02
CA GLY A 186 -29.25 5.26 17.39
C GLY A 186 -28.47 6.13 18.38
N VAL A 187 -27.79 7.18 17.92
CA VAL A 187 -27.07 8.16 18.74
C VAL A 187 -27.86 9.47 18.83
N PRO A 188 -27.78 10.22 19.94
CA PRO A 188 -28.51 11.48 20.14
C PRO A 188 -27.82 12.71 19.52
N PHE A 189 -26.82 12.50 18.68
CA PHE A 189 -26.03 13.56 18.02
C PHE A 189 -25.92 13.29 16.51
N LYS A 190 -25.49 14.28 15.75
CA LYS A 190 -25.20 14.14 14.33
C LYS A 190 -23.85 13.46 14.15
N ALA A 191 -23.84 12.27 13.56
CA ALA A 191 -22.62 11.58 13.19
C ALA A 191 -21.82 12.34 12.09
N GLY A 192 -20.50 12.20 12.11
CA GLY A 192 -19.58 12.86 11.20
C GLY A 192 -18.18 13.03 11.82
N ILE A 193 -17.34 13.85 11.23
CA ILE A 193 -16.00 14.14 11.76
C ILE A 193 -16.16 15.18 12.89
N ASN A 194 -16.40 14.70 14.12
CA ASN A 194 -16.57 15.53 15.30
C ASN A 194 -16.29 14.77 16.61
N MET A 195 -16.18 15.49 17.71
CA MET A 195 -15.83 14.95 19.03
C MET A 195 -16.75 13.82 19.49
N ASP A 196 -18.07 13.97 19.34
CA ASP A 196 -19.03 13.00 19.84
C ASP A 196 -18.91 11.67 19.08
N THR A 197 -18.73 11.73 17.76
CA THR A 197 -18.53 10.56 16.92
C THR A 197 -17.27 9.80 17.33
N TYR A 198 -16.12 10.48 17.46
CA TYR A 198 -14.89 9.81 17.82
C TYR A 198 -14.88 9.31 19.28
N LYS A 199 -15.49 10.00 20.21
CA LYS A 199 -15.69 9.46 21.57
C LYS A 199 -16.54 8.19 21.55
N TYR A 200 -17.57 8.13 20.70
CA TYR A 200 -18.37 6.91 20.50
C TYR A 200 -17.52 5.75 19.94
N TYR A 201 -16.68 6.00 18.92
CA TYR A 201 -15.76 4.97 18.37
C TYR A 201 -14.77 4.49 19.42
N ILE A 202 -14.22 5.40 20.21
CA ILE A 202 -13.30 5.06 21.33
C ILE A 202 -14.01 4.19 22.38
N ASP A 203 -15.24 4.56 22.77
CA ASP A 203 -16.03 3.76 23.71
C ASP A 203 -16.39 2.38 23.13
N PHE A 204 -16.71 2.31 21.85
CA PHE A 204 -16.93 1.04 21.16
C PHE A 204 -15.67 0.18 21.16
N ALA A 205 -14.54 0.75 20.77
CA ALA A 205 -13.25 0.07 20.73
C ALA A 205 -12.89 -0.49 22.12
N SER A 206 -13.00 0.33 23.16
CA SER A 206 -12.74 -0.08 24.53
C SER A 206 -13.62 -1.26 24.98
N ARG A 207 -14.93 -1.20 24.72
CA ARG A 207 -15.86 -2.28 25.10
C ARG A 207 -15.65 -3.58 24.34
N ASN A 208 -15.10 -3.51 23.12
CA ASN A 208 -14.93 -4.67 22.24
C ASN A 208 -13.47 -5.16 22.15
N GLY A 209 -12.58 -4.62 22.97
CA GLY A 209 -11.18 -5.03 22.99
C GLY A 209 -10.46 -4.73 21.68
N LEU A 210 -10.71 -3.55 21.10
CA LEU A 210 -9.92 -2.98 20.01
C LEU A 210 -8.89 -2.03 20.63
N GLU A 211 -7.65 -2.16 20.19
CA GLU A 211 -6.53 -1.39 20.75
C GLU A 211 -6.46 0.03 20.17
N TYR A 212 -6.98 0.21 18.93
CA TYR A 212 -6.81 1.45 18.16
C TYR A 212 -8.10 1.96 17.56
N VAL A 213 -8.18 3.28 17.38
CA VAL A 213 -9.13 3.95 16.49
C VAL A 213 -8.33 4.78 15.48
N VAL A 214 -8.58 4.58 14.18
CA VAL A 214 -8.00 5.40 13.10
C VAL A 214 -8.94 6.56 12.80
N LEU A 215 -8.40 7.77 12.81
CA LEU A 215 -9.03 8.94 12.22
C LEU A 215 -8.57 9.04 10.77
N ASP A 216 -9.48 8.80 9.83
CA ASP A 216 -9.21 8.90 8.40
C ASP A 216 -9.18 10.35 7.91
N GLU A 217 -9.14 10.58 6.60
CA GLU A 217 -9.10 11.91 5.99
C GLU A 217 -10.19 12.84 6.54
N GLY A 218 -9.84 14.08 6.87
CA GLY A 218 -10.78 15.12 7.29
C GLY A 218 -10.60 15.62 8.72
N TRP A 219 -9.68 15.07 9.53
CA TRP A 219 -9.32 15.63 10.82
C TRP A 219 -8.46 16.92 10.69
N TYR A 220 -7.86 17.14 9.52
CA TYR A 220 -7.28 18.42 9.08
C TYR A 220 -7.85 18.78 7.68
N ASP A 221 -7.68 20.01 7.23
CA ASP A 221 -8.14 20.39 5.89
C ASP A 221 -7.21 19.83 4.79
N PRO A 222 -7.66 18.82 4.02
CA PRO A 222 -6.84 18.17 3.01
C PRO A 222 -6.42 19.10 1.86
N LYS A 223 -7.15 20.20 1.64
CA LYS A 223 -6.82 21.19 0.60
C LYS A 223 -5.70 22.13 1.03
N SER A 224 -5.64 22.49 2.30
CA SER A 224 -4.55 23.31 2.83
C SER A 224 -3.22 22.58 2.75
N GLY A 225 -3.25 21.25 2.95
CA GLY A 225 -2.05 20.44 3.07
C GLY A 225 -1.23 20.77 4.32
N ASP A 226 -1.88 21.31 5.35
CA ASP A 226 -1.27 21.57 6.66
C ASP A 226 -1.92 20.69 7.73
N MET A 227 -1.28 19.55 8.01
CA MET A 227 -1.76 18.60 9.02
C MET A 227 -1.54 19.06 10.46
N LEU A 228 -0.85 20.18 10.65
CA LEU A 228 -0.62 20.74 11.98
C LEU A 228 -1.80 21.61 12.44
N ILE A 229 -2.73 21.91 11.52
CA ILE A 229 -3.96 22.66 11.78
C ILE A 229 -5.13 21.70 11.76
N VAL A 230 -5.58 21.31 12.97
CA VAL A 230 -6.77 20.46 13.16
C VAL A 230 -8.03 21.27 12.87
N ILE A 231 -9.06 20.64 12.30
CA ILE A 231 -10.34 21.30 12.05
C ILE A 231 -11.01 21.75 13.38
N PRO A 232 -11.84 22.81 13.35
CA PRO A 232 -12.45 23.35 14.59
C PRO A 232 -13.38 22.37 15.33
N GLU A 233 -13.92 21.37 14.62
CA GLU A 233 -14.83 20.36 15.15
C GLU A 233 -14.12 19.31 16.02
N LEU A 234 -12.77 19.33 16.07
CA LEU A 234 -11.96 18.35 16.78
C LEU A 234 -10.96 19.00 17.74
N ASP A 235 -10.88 18.45 18.94
CA ASP A 235 -9.80 18.66 19.92
C ASP A 235 -8.99 17.35 20.01
N LEU A 236 -7.92 17.22 19.23
CA LEU A 236 -7.07 16.02 19.24
C LEU A 236 -6.44 15.75 20.61
N PRO A 237 -5.88 16.75 21.33
CA PRO A 237 -5.39 16.54 22.68
C PRO A 237 -6.45 15.96 23.63
N GLU A 238 -7.69 16.42 23.54
CA GLU A 238 -8.80 15.87 24.34
C GLU A 238 -9.14 14.44 23.90
N LEU A 239 -9.22 14.16 22.61
CA LEU A 239 -9.48 12.80 22.12
C LEU A 239 -8.39 11.83 22.54
N ILE A 240 -7.13 12.23 22.50
CA ILE A 240 -5.98 11.41 22.94
C ILE A 240 -6.10 11.12 24.44
N ARG A 241 -6.39 12.12 25.28
CA ARG A 241 -6.62 11.91 26.71
C ARG A 241 -7.79 10.97 26.97
N TYR A 242 -8.89 11.16 26.25
CA TYR A 242 -10.07 10.32 26.34
C TYR A 242 -9.77 8.88 25.96
N GLY A 243 -9.12 8.65 24.81
CA GLY A 243 -8.71 7.33 24.34
C GLY A 243 -7.82 6.61 25.37
N LYS A 244 -6.78 7.29 25.87
CA LYS A 244 -5.90 6.75 26.92
C LYS A 244 -6.65 6.36 28.19
N SER A 245 -7.64 7.16 28.61
CA SER A 245 -8.49 6.83 29.79
C SER A 245 -9.33 5.57 29.56
N LYS A 246 -9.56 5.18 28.32
CA LYS A 246 -10.33 4.00 27.90
C LYS A 246 -9.45 2.81 27.48
N GLY A 247 -8.13 2.97 27.49
CA GLY A 247 -7.18 1.97 27.00
C GLY A 247 -7.16 1.82 25.48
N VAL A 248 -7.48 2.89 24.74
CA VAL A 248 -7.52 2.94 23.28
C VAL A 248 -6.56 4.02 22.79
N GLU A 249 -5.69 3.67 21.83
CA GLU A 249 -4.78 4.62 21.18
C GLU A 249 -5.39 5.14 19.88
N LEU A 250 -5.00 6.37 19.49
CA LEU A 250 -5.44 6.97 18.22
C LEU A 250 -4.35 6.88 17.16
N VAL A 251 -4.76 6.60 15.93
CA VAL A 251 -3.91 6.62 14.75
C VAL A 251 -4.45 7.66 13.77
N LEU A 252 -3.60 8.51 13.26
CA LEU A 252 -3.98 9.57 12.32
C LEU A 252 -3.57 9.17 10.90
N TRP A 253 -4.52 9.16 9.97
CA TRP A 253 -4.23 9.00 8.55
C TRP A 253 -3.83 10.35 7.94
N THR A 254 -2.88 10.34 7.03
CA THR A 254 -2.50 11.55 6.27
C THR A 254 -1.98 11.22 4.88
N VAL A 255 -1.97 12.21 3.99
CA VAL A 255 -1.35 12.11 2.67
C VAL A 255 0.18 12.11 2.82
N PHE A 256 0.86 11.19 2.12
CA PHE A 256 2.31 10.99 2.25
C PHE A 256 3.11 12.29 2.03
N ASN A 257 2.87 13.02 0.93
CA ASN A 257 3.63 14.23 0.64
C ASN A 257 3.37 15.38 1.64
N VAL A 258 2.21 15.40 2.29
CA VAL A 258 1.93 16.34 3.40
C VAL A 258 2.77 15.96 4.61
N LEU A 259 2.77 14.68 4.99
CA LEU A 259 3.59 14.19 6.10
C LEU A 259 5.09 14.43 5.84
N ASP A 260 5.58 14.09 4.64
CA ASP A 260 6.99 14.24 4.26
C ASP A 260 7.46 15.70 4.38
N SER A 261 6.62 16.64 3.95
CA SER A 261 6.94 18.07 4.05
C SER A 261 6.92 18.64 5.48
N GLN A 262 6.27 17.98 6.42
CA GLN A 262 6.05 18.44 7.81
C GLN A 262 6.53 17.43 8.87
N LEU A 263 7.29 16.41 8.46
CA LEU A 263 7.62 15.25 9.29
C LEU A 263 8.23 15.64 10.64
N ASP A 264 9.26 16.47 10.63
CA ASP A 264 9.96 16.88 11.85
C ASP A 264 9.07 17.61 12.85
N GLU A 265 8.14 18.43 12.36
CA GLU A 265 7.23 19.20 13.18
C GLU A 265 6.06 18.34 13.67
N ALA A 266 5.55 17.47 12.83
CA ALA A 266 4.52 16.51 13.19
C ALA A 266 4.98 15.55 14.30
N CYS A 267 6.24 15.10 14.25
CA CYS A 267 6.80 14.24 15.30
C CYS A 267 7.08 14.95 16.64
N ARG A 268 7.07 16.29 16.68
CA ARG A 268 7.27 17.06 17.90
C ARG A 268 5.97 17.43 18.63
N LYS A 269 4.88 17.44 17.91
CA LYS A 269 3.52 17.73 18.44
C LYS A 269 2.82 16.48 18.93
#